data_9c3003b5be9554b1f438e90724f1b802
#
_entry.id   9c3003b5be9554b1f438e90724f1b802
#
_cell.length_a   1.000
_cell.length_b   1.000
_cell.length_c   1.000
_cell.angle_alpha   90.00
_cell.angle_beta   90.00
_cell.angle_gamma   90.00
#
_symmetry.space_group_name_H-M   'P 1'
#
loop_
_entity.id
_entity.type
_entity.pdbx_description
1 polymer ?
#
loop_
_entity_poly.entity_id
_entity_poly.type
_entity_poly.pdbx_seq_one_letter_code
_entity_poly.pdbx_strand_id
1 'polypeptide(L)'
;GLSSSLVVAGFAVLGLVLWIDARAKVRLLPHRAWDLRTVVGSGYFAMFAMTAATMGFAIYGPPILQQLRGFTPLWAGYAIGTESAAWTLAAMLVAGASGLWDARWIRVGVACLIASLAVLAWSMPGGPLAGVLLGGSLMGAAFGFSYAFMSRRLLAALSDEDRAIGSSGIAAVRQTGAAAGSAISGVAANLAGFSAGLTDASARSASVWVFVSVIPLAIIGGWAAFRLTGSAEKA
;
A
#
# COMPACT_ATOMS: atom_id res chain seq x y z
N GLY A 1 -12.22 0.72 -22.53
CA GLY A 1 -11.90 2.00 -23.16
C GLY A 1 -10.44 2.42 -22.98
N LEU A 2 -10.12 3.66 -23.31
CA LEU A 2 -8.76 4.23 -23.28
C LEU A 2 -8.04 4.03 -21.95
N SER A 3 -8.73 4.21 -20.82
CA SER A 3 -8.16 4.04 -19.46
C SER A 3 -7.67 2.62 -19.22
N SER A 4 -8.43 1.61 -19.63
CA SER A 4 -8.04 0.21 -19.45
C SER A 4 -6.83 -0.16 -20.32
N SER A 5 -6.75 0.35 -21.55
CA SER A 5 -5.61 0.10 -22.44
C SER A 5 -4.33 0.76 -21.91
N LEU A 6 -4.43 1.98 -21.36
CA LEU A 6 -3.29 2.65 -20.72
C LEU A 6 -2.77 1.90 -19.49
N VAL A 7 -3.66 1.33 -18.68
CA VAL A 7 -3.28 0.51 -17.52
C VAL A 7 -2.57 -0.77 -17.98
N VAL A 8 -3.12 -1.47 -18.99
CA VAL A 8 -2.47 -2.67 -19.54
C VAL A 8 -1.10 -2.32 -20.13
N ALA A 9 -1.00 -1.23 -20.88
CA ALA A 9 0.28 -0.75 -21.43
C ALA A 9 1.28 -0.42 -20.31
N GLY A 10 0.84 0.25 -19.23
CA GLY A 10 1.67 0.55 -18.06
C GLY A 10 2.22 -0.71 -17.38
N PHE A 11 1.39 -1.73 -17.15
CA PHE A 11 1.85 -3.01 -16.61
C PHE A 11 2.77 -3.76 -17.57
N ALA A 12 2.53 -3.68 -18.90
CA ALA A 12 3.42 -4.27 -19.90
C ALA A 12 4.81 -3.59 -19.90
N VAL A 13 4.84 -2.26 -19.83
CA VAL A 13 6.11 -1.50 -19.71
C VAL A 13 6.83 -1.84 -18.40
N LEU A 14 6.10 -1.91 -17.28
CA LEU A 14 6.67 -2.34 -16.01
C LEU A 14 7.28 -3.75 -16.15
N GLY A 15 6.55 -4.71 -16.67
CA GLY A 15 7.04 -6.07 -16.91
C GLY A 15 8.29 -6.09 -17.80
N LEU A 16 8.34 -5.23 -18.82
CA LEU A 16 9.51 -5.09 -19.70
C LEU A 16 10.72 -4.52 -18.95
N VAL A 17 10.52 -3.48 -18.14
CA VAL A 17 11.60 -2.90 -17.30
C VAL A 17 12.17 -3.95 -16.36
N LEU A 18 11.31 -4.73 -15.70
CA LEU A 18 11.72 -5.79 -14.79
C LEU A 18 12.46 -6.93 -15.50
N TRP A 19 12.01 -7.27 -16.71
CA TRP A 19 12.67 -8.27 -17.55
C TRP A 19 14.05 -7.82 -18.02
N ILE A 20 14.20 -6.52 -18.40
CA ILE A 20 15.49 -5.92 -18.74
C ILE A 20 16.41 -5.88 -17.53
N ASP A 21 15.91 -5.42 -16.38
CA ASP A 21 16.68 -5.34 -15.12
C ASP A 21 17.22 -6.71 -14.70
N ALA A 22 16.40 -7.76 -14.82
CA ALA A 22 16.82 -9.13 -14.52
C ALA A 22 18.00 -9.63 -15.38
N ARG A 23 18.25 -9.01 -16.54
CA ARG A 23 19.34 -9.35 -17.48
C ARG A 23 20.48 -8.34 -17.49
N ALA A 24 20.31 -7.19 -16.84
CA ALA A 24 21.29 -6.13 -16.81
C ALA A 24 22.54 -6.53 -16.04
N LYS A 25 23.71 -6.06 -16.48
CA LYS A 25 24.97 -6.20 -15.74
C LYS A 25 24.97 -5.36 -14.46
N VAL A 26 24.38 -4.17 -14.54
CA VAL A 26 24.13 -3.29 -13.38
C VAL A 26 22.62 -3.28 -13.16
N ARG A 27 22.15 -3.83 -12.06
CA ARG A 27 20.74 -3.99 -11.74
C ARG A 27 20.21 -2.83 -10.92
N LEU A 28 18.93 -2.53 -11.10
CA LEU A 28 18.19 -1.58 -10.26
C LEU A 28 17.70 -2.23 -8.96
N LEU A 29 17.47 -3.55 -9.01
CA LEU A 29 16.97 -4.33 -7.88
C LEU A 29 17.92 -5.47 -7.52
N PRO A 30 18.02 -5.82 -6.23
CA PRO A 30 18.84 -6.92 -5.76
C PRO A 30 18.50 -8.26 -6.42
N HIS A 31 19.45 -9.17 -6.40
CA HIS A 31 19.24 -10.54 -6.84
C HIS A 31 18.03 -11.14 -6.09
N ARG A 32 17.17 -11.86 -6.83
CA ARG A 32 15.95 -12.49 -6.29
C ARG A 32 14.88 -11.53 -5.74
N ALA A 33 14.93 -10.22 -6.06
CA ALA A 33 13.88 -9.28 -5.68
C ALA A 33 12.47 -9.69 -6.17
N TRP A 34 12.39 -10.54 -7.19
CA TRP A 34 11.14 -11.06 -7.79
C TRP A 34 10.77 -12.47 -7.32
N ASP A 35 11.66 -13.15 -6.61
CA ASP A 35 11.38 -14.50 -6.11
C ASP A 35 10.66 -14.43 -4.77
N LEU A 36 9.32 -14.50 -4.81
CA LEU A 36 8.46 -14.49 -3.62
C LEU A 36 8.73 -15.66 -2.65
N ARG A 37 9.57 -16.62 -3.02
CA ARG A 37 9.98 -17.70 -2.13
C ARG A 37 11.13 -17.30 -1.23
N THR A 38 11.80 -16.19 -1.55
CA THR A 38 12.89 -15.63 -0.76
C THR A 38 12.41 -14.55 0.19
N VAL A 39 13.16 -14.30 1.26
CA VAL A 39 12.92 -13.20 2.20
C VAL A 39 12.97 -11.86 1.48
N VAL A 40 13.94 -11.69 0.58
CA VAL A 40 14.13 -10.46 -0.20
C VAL A 40 12.93 -10.19 -1.10
N GLY A 41 12.54 -11.16 -1.94
CA GLY A 41 11.41 -10.99 -2.84
C GLY A 41 10.07 -10.81 -2.11
N SER A 42 9.84 -11.58 -1.04
CA SER A 42 8.66 -11.40 -0.19
C SER A 42 8.62 -10.02 0.45
N GLY A 43 9.76 -9.48 0.88
CA GLY A 43 9.85 -8.16 1.48
C GLY A 43 9.53 -7.04 0.49
N TYR A 44 10.13 -7.07 -0.69
CA TYR A 44 9.82 -6.10 -1.74
C TYR A 44 8.36 -6.15 -2.18
N PHE A 45 7.83 -7.36 -2.38
CA PHE A 45 6.42 -7.50 -2.77
C PHE A 45 5.45 -7.04 -1.68
N ALA A 46 5.74 -7.30 -0.41
CA ALA A 46 4.93 -6.81 0.70
C ALA A 46 4.89 -5.27 0.72
N MET A 47 6.05 -4.61 0.55
CA MET A 47 6.11 -3.14 0.48
C MET A 47 5.37 -2.57 -0.73
N PHE A 48 5.50 -3.22 -1.88
CA PHE A 48 4.74 -2.89 -3.09
C PHE A 48 3.23 -2.95 -2.82
N ALA A 49 2.76 -4.09 -2.34
CA ALA A 49 1.34 -4.35 -2.12
C ALA A 49 0.73 -3.44 -1.05
N MET A 50 1.44 -3.22 0.06
CA MET A 50 1.00 -2.30 1.10
C MET A 50 0.87 -0.88 0.55
N THR A 51 1.86 -0.38 -0.19
CA THR A 51 1.79 0.95 -0.77
C THR A 51 0.67 1.06 -1.79
N ALA A 52 0.51 0.05 -2.66
CA ALA A 52 -0.56 0.04 -3.65
C ALA A 52 -1.95 0.10 -2.99
N ALA A 53 -2.14 -0.60 -1.87
CA ALA A 53 -3.42 -0.65 -1.19
C ALA A 53 -3.87 0.69 -0.56
N THR A 54 -2.96 1.64 -0.33
CA THR A 54 -3.30 2.94 0.28
C THR A 54 -3.67 4.02 -0.73
N MET A 55 -3.30 3.86 -2.00
CA MET A 55 -3.46 4.92 -3.00
C MET A 55 -4.91 5.32 -3.25
N GLY A 56 -5.85 4.38 -3.08
CA GLY A 56 -7.28 4.66 -3.18
C GLY A 56 -7.76 5.73 -2.21
N PHE A 57 -7.31 5.68 -0.97
CA PHE A 57 -7.66 6.67 0.06
C PHE A 57 -7.03 8.04 -0.24
N ALA A 58 -5.76 8.07 -0.59
CA ALA A 58 -5.04 9.32 -0.88
C ALA A 58 -5.62 10.07 -2.09
N ILE A 59 -6.01 9.36 -3.15
CA ILE A 59 -6.46 9.97 -4.42
C ILE A 59 -7.95 10.22 -4.44
N TYR A 60 -8.76 9.22 -4.06
CA TYR A 60 -10.22 9.26 -4.17
C TYR A 60 -10.92 9.70 -2.87
N GLY A 61 -10.24 9.62 -1.73
CA GLY A 61 -10.77 10.07 -0.45
C GLY A 61 -11.25 11.53 -0.47
N PRO A 62 -10.40 12.51 -0.85
CA PRO A 62 -10.79 13.90 -0.83
C PRO A 62 -12.01 14.23 -1.70
N PRO A 63 -12.08 13.88 -3.00
CA PRO A 63 -13.25 14.20 -3.83
C PRO A 63 -14.52 13.48 -3.37
N ILE A 64 -14.42 12.25 -2.87
CA ILE A 64 -15.59 11.52 -2.32
C ILE A 64 -16.11 12.21 -1.06
N LEU A 65 -15.24 12.64 -0.14
CA LEU A 65 -15.64 13.35 1.07
C LEU A 65 -16.27 14.72 0.74
N GLN A 66 -15.74 15.43 -0.25
CA GLN A 66 -16.32 16.67 -0.73
C GLN A 66 -17.72 16.45 -1.31
N GLN A 67 -17.89 15.42 -2.18
CA GLN A 67 -19.17 15.13 -2.81
C GLN A 67 -20.21 14.62 -1.81
N LEU A 68 -19.88 13.62 -0.97
CA LEU A 68 -20.87 12.94 -0.13
C LEU A 68 -21.13 13.64 1.21
N ARG A 69 -20.19 14.47 1.68
CA ARG A 69 -20.29 15.12 3.01
C ARG A 69 -20.25 16.64 2.96
N GLY A 70 -20.14 17.22 1.76
CA GLY A 70 -20.03 18.67 1.61
C GLY A 70 -18.78 19.26 2.24
N PHE A 71 -17.72 18.46 2.40
CA PHE A 71 -16.48 18.96 2.98
C PHE A 71 -15.82 19.98 2.06
N THR A 72 -15.25 21.03 2.64
CA THR A 72 -14.32 21.88 1.91
C THR A 72 -13.03 21.08 1.62
N PRO A 73 -12.23 21.47 0.61
CA PRO A 73 -10.93 20.84 0.34
C PRO A 73 -10.03 20.76 1.59
N LEU A 74 -10.08 21.77 2.45
CA LEU A 74 -9.32 21.82 3.70
C LEU A 74 -9.75 20.73 4.68
N TRP A 75 -11.05 20.57 4.93
CA TRP A 75 -11.58 19.54 5.84
C TRP A 75 -11.37 18.13 5.28
N ALA A 76 -11.50 17.94 3.96
CA ALA A 76 -11.17 16.70 3.31
C ALA A 76 -9.67 16.38 3.47
N GLY A 77 -8.79 17.37 3.32
CA GLY A 77 -7.36 17.23 3.56
C GLY A 77 -7.03 16.83 5.00
N TYR A 78 -7.68 17.43 6.00
CA TYR A 78 -7.49 17.03 7.41
C TYR A 78 -7.96 15.59 7.67
N ALA A 79 -9.07 15.18 7.08
CA ALA A 79 -9.55 13.79 7.21
C ALA A 79 -8.56 12.77 6.64
N ILE A 80 -7.95 13.08 5.47
CA ILE A 80 -6.89 12.23 4.90
C ILE A 80 -5.60 12.34 5.72
N GLY A 81 -5.29 13.52 6.26
CA GLY A 81 -4.11 13.77 7.10
C GLY A 81 -4.05 12.91 8.38
N THR A 82 -5.18 12.32 8.82
CA THR A 82 -5.19 11.36 9.93
C THR A 82 -4.29 10.15 9.66
N GLU A 83 -4.14 9.74 8.40
CA GLU A 83 -3.21 8.68 7.98
C GLU A 83 -1.77 9.05 8.38
N SER A 84 -1.31 10.24 7.99
CA SER A 84 0.07 10.70 8.27
C SER A 84 0.32 10.90 9.77
N ALA A 85 -0.65 11.44 10.49
CA ALA A 85 -0.56 11.60 11.93
C ALA A 85 -0.46 10.24 12.65
N ALA A 86 -1.32 9.30 12.30
CA ALA A 86 -1.32 7.96 12.86
C ALA A 86 -0.06 7.16 12.49
N TRP A 87 0.47 7.33 11.28
CA TRP A 87 1.77 6.75 10.90
C TRP A 87 2.87 7.22 11.84
N THR A 88 2.99 8.55 12.01
CA THR A 88 4.02 9.13 12.87
C THR A 88 3.89 8.63 14.31
N LEU A 89 2.69 8.68 14.89
CA LEU A 89 2.43 8.24 16.25
C LEU A 89 2.74 6.74 16.43
N ALA A 90 2.29 5.89 15.51
CA ALA A 90 2.55 4.47 15.55
C ALA A 90 4.05 4.15 15.42
N ALA A 91 4.77 4.84 14.53
CA ALA A 91 6.21 4.69 14.40
C ALA A 91 6.97 5.10 15.67
N MET A 92 6.55 6.16 16.32
CA MET A 92 7.12 6.60 17.61
C MET A 92 6.87 5.59 18.72
N LEU A 93 5.69 5.01 18.79
CA LEU A 93 5.33 4.00 19.80
C LEU A 93 6.21 2.75 19.72
N VAL A 94 6.66 2.37 18.53
CA VAL A 94 7.45 1.14 18.32
C VAL A 94 8.93 1.40 18.06
N ALA A 95 9.40 2.64 18.14
CA ALA A 95 10.77 3.03 17.78
C ALA A 95 11.87 2.28 18.55
N GLY A 96 11.60 1.89 19.80
CA GLY A 96 12.52 1.11 20.64
C GLY A 96 12.41 -0.41 20.50
N ALA A 97 11.48 -0.91 19.67
CA ALA A 97 11.27 -2.35 19.55
C ALA A 97 12.34 -3.02 18.69
N SER A 98 12.74 -4.23 19.08
CA SER A 98 13.76 -5.02 18.36
C SER A 98 13.55 -6.53 18.58
N GLY A 99 14.24 -7.34 17.81
CA GLY A 99 14.26 -8.80 17.95
C GLY A 99 12.89 -9.43 17.63
N LEU A 100 12.33 -10.18 18.58
CA LEU A 100 11.04 -10.88 18.39
C LEU A 100 9.85 -9.93 18.16
N TRP A 101 9.95 -8.69 18.61
CA TRP A 101 8.92 -7.69 18.39
C TRP A 101 8.76 -7.27 16.93
N ASP A 102 9.81 -7.39 16.11
CA ASP A 102 9.77 -7.07 14.67
C ASP A 102 8.66 -7.84 13.97
N ALA A 103 8.60 -9.17 14.20
CA ALA A 103 7.61 -10.02 13.58
C ALA A 103 6.18 -9.66 14.03
N ARG A 104 6.02 -9.35 15.32
CA ARG A 104 4.71 -8.97 15.88
C ARG A 104 4.21 -7.68 15.27
N TRP A 105 5.04 -6.65 15.21
CA TRP A 105 4.65 -5.35 14.67
C TRP A 105 4.38 -5.40 13.17
N ILE A 106 5.11 -6.19 12.40
CA ILE A 106 4.79 -6.44 10.98
C ILE A 106 3.38 -7.05 10.86
N ARG A 107 3.05 -8.06 11.67
CA ARG A 107 1.72 -8.71 11.66
C ARG A 107 0.61 -7.74 12.07
N VAL A 108 0.84 -6.93 13.10
CA VAL A 108 -0.10 -5.88 13.53
C VAL A 108 -0.32 -4.86 12.40
N GLY A 109 0.76 -4.41 11.73
CA GLY A 109 0.64 -3.49 10.61
C GLY A 109 -0.21 -4.06 9.46
N VAL A 110 0.01 -5.34 9.10
CA VAL A 110 -0.82 -6.01 8.07
C VAL A 110 -2.28 -6.08 8.50
N ALA A 111 -2.56 -6.45 9.75
CA ALA A 111 -3.92 -6.51 10.27
C ALA A 111 -4.59 -5.12 10.26
N CYS A 112 -3.87 -4.07 10.65
CA CYS A 112 -4.34 -2.69 10.57
C CYS A 112 -4.68 -2.28 9.13
N LEU A 113 -3.87 -2.66 8.14
CA LEU A 113 -4.15 -2.34 6.74
C LEU A 113 -5.44 -3.00 6.24
N ILE A 114 -5.60 -4.30 6.50
CA ILE A 114 -6.80 -5.04 6.07
C ILE A 114 -8.05 -4.49 6.78
N ALA A 115 -7.96 -4.23 8.09
CA ALA A 115 -9.05 -3.62 8.85
C ALA A 115 -9.38 -2.22 8.34
N SER A 116 -8.37 -1.40 8.01
CA SER A 116 -8.54 -0.07 7.42
C SER A 116 -9.36 -0.13 6.14
N LEU A 117 -8.99 -1.00 5.20
CA LEU A 117 -9.71 -1.14 3.92
C LEU A 117 -11.17 -1.52 4.12
N ALA A 118 -11.45 -2.45 5.04
CA ALA A 118 -12.81 -2.86 5.37
C ALA A 118 -13.62 -1.71 6.01
N VAL A 119 -13.01 -1.00 6.97
CA VAL A 119 -13.65 0.15 7.64
C VAL A 119 -13.91 1.29 6.67
N LEU A 120 -12.98 1.60 5.76
CA LEU A 120 -13.16 2.63 4.74
C LEU A 120 -14.21 2.23 3.71
N ALA A 121 -14.22 0.99 3.23
CA ALA A 121 -15.25 0.50 2.31
C ALA A 121 -16.67 0.60 2.91
N TRP A 122 -16.78 0.44 4.23
CA TRP A 122 -18.05 0.60 4.95
C TRP A 122 -18.42 2.05 5.24
N SER A 123 -17.44 2.86 5.71
CA SER A 123 -17.72 4.20 6.26
C SER A 123 -17.77 5.30 5.19
N MET A 124 -16.99 5.18 4.11
CA MET A 124 -16.90 6.21 3.07
C MET A 124 -18.22 6.43 2.33
N PRO A 125 -19.01 5.38 1.93
CA PRO A 125 -20.22 5.58 1.14
C PRO A 125 -21.36 6.28 1.89
N GLY A 126 -21.34 6.38 3.19
CA GLY A 126 -22.40 7.01 3.98
C GLY A 126 -22.39 6.64 5.47
N GLY A 127 -21.37 5.90 5.92
CA GLY A 127 -21.19 5.57 7.33
C GLY A 127 -20.75 6.78 8.18
N PRO A 128 -20.50 6.62 9.47
CA PRO A 128 -20.13 7.72 10.36
C PRO A 128 -18.75 8.29 10.02
N LEU A 129 -18.55 9.58 10.18
CA LEU A 129 -17.25 10.25 9.99
C LEU A 129 -16.15 9.61 10.86
N ALA A 130 -16.49 9.23 12.09
CA ALA A 130 -15.56 8.52 12.98
C ALA A 130 -14.99 7.24 12.33
N GLY A 131 -15.78 6.53 11.52
CA GLY A 131 -15.31 5.38 10.75
C GLY A 131 -14.28 5.76 9.69
N VAL A 132 -14.48 6.88 8.98
CA VAL A 132 -13.50 7.38 8.00
C VAL A 132 -12.19 7.75 8.67
N LEU A 133 -12.26 8.48 9.78
CA LEU A 133 -11.07 8.87 10.56
C LEU A 133 -10.35 7.65 11.15
N LEU A 134 -11.10 6.67 11.67
CA LEU A 134 -10.55 5.42 12.17
C LEU A 134 -9.87 4.62 11.04
N GLY A 135 -10.52 4.50 9.89
CA GLY A 135 -9.97 3.80 8.73
C GLY A 135 -8.68 4.45 8.24
N GLY A 136 -8.63 5.78 8.10
CA GLY A 136 -7.43 6.52 7.77
C GLY A 136 -6.32 6.34 8.81
N SER A 137 -6.67 6.41 10.09
CA SER A 137 -5.72 6.18 11.19
C SER A 137 -5.17 4.77 11.20
N LEU A 138 -6.00 3.74 10.98
CA LEU A 138 -5.53 2.36 10.86
C LEU A 138 -4.61 2.17 9.66
N MET A 139 -4.87 2.87 8.54
CA MET A 139 -4.03 2.84 7.35
C MET A 139 -2.64 3.41 7.63
N GLY A 140 -2.57 4.55 8.28
CA GLY A 140 -1.30 5.15 8.71
C GLY A 140 -0.57 4.29 9.75
N ALA A 141 -1.28 3.80 10.76
CA ALA A 141 -0.73 2.92 11.78
C ALA A 141 -0.15 1.62 11.18
N ALA A 142 -0.73 1.11 10.10
CA ALA A 142 -0.21 -0.06 9.38
C ALA A 142 1.25 0.15 8.96
N PHE A 143 1.57 1.31 8.38
CA PHE A 143 2.93 1.68 8.00
C PHE A 143 3.80 1.99 9.22
N GLY A 144 3.28 2.74 10.18
CA GLY A 144 4.01 3.08 11.40
C GLY A 144 4.50 1.85 12.15
N PHE A 145 3.66 0.83 12.28
CA PHE A 145 4.00 -0.41 12.97
C PHE A 145 4.91 -1.34 12.16
N SER A 146 4.85 -1.33 10.83
CA SER A 146 5.49 -2.38 10.04
C SER A 146 6.70 -1.91 9.22
N TYR A 147 6.69 -0.70 8.70
CA TYR A 147 7.62 -0.26 7.66
C TYR A 147 9.10 -0.35 8.06
N ALA A 148 9.46 0.18 9.23
CA ALA A 148 10.85 0.16 9.71
C ALA A 148 11.36 -1.28 9.92
N PHE A 149 10.51 -2.16 10.47
CA PHE A 149 10.87 -3.55 10.71
C PHE A 149 10.99 -4.37 9.42
N MET A 150 10.08 -4.13 8.45
CA MET A 150 10.17 -4.75 7.12
C MET A 150 11.43 -4.32 6.39
N SER A 151 11.75 -3.01 6.39
CA SER A 151 12.98 -2.47 5.78
C SER A 151 14.22 -3.07 6.42
N ARG A 152 14.28 -3.11 7.76
CA ARG A 152 15.41 -3.68 8.50
C ARG A 152 15.64 -5.15 8.16
N ARG A 153 14.59 -5.96 8.18
CA ARG A 153 14.69 -7.40 7.85
C ARG A 153 15.04 -7.65 6.40
N LEU A 154 14.47 -6.86 5.50
CA LEU A 154 14.80 -6.94 4.08
C LEU A 154 16.29 -6.64 3.85
N LEU A 155 16.78 -5.52 4.38
CA LEU A 155 18.19 -5.11 4.21
C LEU A 155 19.15 -6.09 4.89
N ALA A 156 18.77 -6.68 6.02
CA ALA A 156 19.59 -7.69 6.69
C ALA A 156 19.67 -9.02 5.90
N ALA A 157 18.71 -9.30 5.04
CA ALA A 157 18.68 -10.49 4.20
C ALA A 157 19.44 -10.34 2.87
N LEU A 158 19.94 -9.12 2.56
CA LEU A 158 20.70 -8.86 1.35
C LEU A 158 22.18 -9.25 1.53
N SER A 159 22.79 -9.70 0.43
CA SER A 159 24.25 -9.85 0.34
C SER A 159 24.94 -8.49 0.46
N ASP A 160 26.24 -8.48 0.78
CA ASP A 160 27.01 -7.25 0.87
C ASP A 160 27.04 -6.49 -0.47
N GLU A 161 27.09 -7.23 -1.60
CA GLU A 161 27.03 -6.68 -2.96
C GLU A 161 25.68 -6.01 -3.26
N ASP A 162 24.58 -6.61 -2.81
CA ASP A 162 23.22 -6.12 -3.05
C ASP A 162 22.79 -5.02 -2.07
N ARG A 163 23.51 -4.84 -0.96
CA ARG A 163 23.13 -3.89 0.10
C ARG A 163 23.13 -2.43 -0.36
N ALA A 164 24.05 -2.09 -1.26
CA ALA A 164 24.14 -0.73 -1.81
C ALA A 164 22.90 -0.35 -2.65
N ILE A 165 22.38 -1.32 -3.42
CA ILE A 165 21.16 -1.11 -4.27
C ILE A 165 19.87 -1.45 -3.53
N GLY A 166 19.96 -2.11 -2.38
CA GLY A 166 18.79 -2.57 -1.64
C GLY A 166 17.93 -1.43 -1.09
N SER A 167 18.54 -0.37 -0.58
CA SER A 167 17.82 0.79 -0.05
C SER A 167 17.12 1.59 -1.15
N SER A 168 17.80 1.84 -2.27
CA SER A 168 17.19 2.49 -3.45
C SER A 168 16.09 1.62 -4.08
N GLY A 169 16.27 0.29 -4.07
CA GLY A 169 15.27 -0.67 -4.49
C GLY A 169 13.97 -0.59 -3.69
N ILE A 170 14.04 -0.36 -2.37
CA ILE A 170 12.84 -0.13 -1.53
C ILE A 170 12.05 1.09 -2.04
N ALA A 171 12.73 2.20 -2.30
CA ALA A 171 12.09 3.41 -2.80
C ALA A 171 11.46 3.18 -4.19
N ALA A 172 12.17 2.52 -5.11
CA ALA A 172 11.67 2.21 -6.45
C ALA A 172 10.42 1.31 -6.40
N VAL A 173 10.44 0.27 -5.57
CA VAL A 173 9.32 -0.67 -5.41
C VAL A 173 8.10 0.02 -4.80
N ARG A 174 8.28 0.91 -3.83
CA ARG A 174 7.19 1.71 -3.27
C ARG A 174 6.56 2.64 -4.31
N GLN A 175 7.36 3.36 -5.10
CA GLN A 175 6.84 4.22 -6.16
C GLN A 175 6.09 3.43 -7.22
N THR A 176 6.60 2.25 -7.58
CA THR A 176 5.89 1.33 -8.48
C THR A 176 4.58 0.84 -7.87
N GLY A 177 4.57 0.53 -6.56
CA GLY A 177 3.36 0.20 -5.81
C GLY A 177 2.35 1.33 -5.81
N ALA A 178 2.80 2.57 -5.59
CA ALA A 178 1.93 3.75 -5.65
C ALA A 178 1.31 3.92 -7.04
N ALA A 179 2.10 3.78 -8.10
CA ALA A 179 1.60 3.85 -9.48
C ALA A 179 0.58 2.75 -9.79
N ALA A 180 0.89 1.50 -9.41
CA ALA A 180 -0.01 0.37 -9.62
C ALA A 180 -1.32 0.52 -8.82
N GLY A 181 -1.23 0.92 -7.56
CA GLY A 181 -2.39 1.16 -6.71
C GLY A 181 -3.28 2.30 -7.22
N SER A 182 -2.67 3.38 -7.70
CA SER A 182 -3.38 4.49 -8.36
C SER A 182 -4.13 4.01 -9.60
N ALA A 183 -3.48 3.18 -10.43
CA ALA A 183 -4.09 2.62 -11.63
C ALA A 183 -5.25 1.67 -11.32
N ILE A 184 -5.08 0.75 -10.35
CA ILE A 184 -6.14 -0.17 -9.91
C ILE A 184 -7.32 0.61 -9.35
N SER A 185 -7.07 1.56 -8.45
CA SER A 185 -8.12 2.41 -7.86
C SER A 185 -8.81 3.27 -8.94
N GLY A 186 -8.06 3.74 -9.93
CA GLY A 186 -8.59 4.51 -11.07
C GLY A 186 -9.53 3.68 -11.93
N VAL A 187 -9.16 2.45 -12.26
CA VAL A 187 -10.05 1.53 -12.98
C VAL A 187 -11.30 1.24 -12.16
N ALA A 188 -11.15 0.95 -10.88
CA ALA A 188 -12.28 0.67 -10.00
C ALA A 188 -13.24 1.85 -9.90
N ALA A 189 -12.72 3.07 -9.71
CA ALA A 189 -13.53 4.29 -9.68
C ALA A 189 -14.25 4.55 -11.00
N ASN A 190 -13.57 4.37 -12.14
CA ASN A 190 -14.14 4.59 -13.46
C ASN A 190 -15.24 3.58 -13.80
N LEU A 191 -15.05 2.30 -13.44
CA LEU A 191 -16.07 1.27 -13.58
C LEU A 191 -17.31 1.54 -12.70
N ALA A 192 -17.10 2.22 -11.57
CA ALA A 192 -18.16 2.69 -10.68
C ALA A 192 -18.87 3.96 -11.16
N GLY A 193 -18.49 4.50 -12.34
CA GLY A 193 -19.12 5.67 -12.95
C GLY A 193 -18.49 7.01 -12.60
N PHE A 194 -17.36 7.04 -11.90
CA PHE A 194 -16.71 8.28 -11.45
C PHE A 194 -16.30 9.19 -12.62
N SER A 195 -15.87 8.63 -13.75
CA SER A 195 -15.46 9.38 -14.94
C SER A 195 -16.64 9.94 -15.76
N ALA A 196 -17.85 9.40 -15.59
CA ALA A 196 -19.05 9.91 -16.28
C ALA A 196 -19.64 11.15 -15.58
N GLY A 197 -19.15 11.49 -14.42
CA GLY A 197 -19.55 12.63 -13.59
C GLY A 197 -19.58 12.25 -12.11
N LEU A 198 -19.11 13.18 -11.29
CA LEU A 198 -19.11 13.02 -9.84
C LEU A 198 -20.50 13.35 -9.28
N THR A 199 -21.32 12.32 -9.15
CA THR A 199 -22.65 12.37 -8.51
C THR A 199 -22.59 11.60 -7.19
N ASP A 200 -23.60 11.77 -6.33
CA ASP A 200 -23.68 11.01 -5.08
C ASP A 200 -23.71 9.49 -5.33
N ALA A 201 -24.39 9.06 -6.37
CA ALA A 201 -24.47 7.64 -6.73
C ALA A 201 -23.10 7.09 -7.17
N SER A 202 -22.41 7.79 -8.09
CA SER A 202 -21.06 7.38 -8.54
C SER A 202 -20.02 7.48 -7.42
N ALA A 203 -20.10 8.50 -6.56
CA ALA A 203 -19.22 8.64 -5.41
C ALA A 203 -19.40 7.52 -4.38
N ARG A 204 -20.66 7.13 -4.06
CA ARG A 204 -20.94 5.99 -3.17
C ARG A 204 -20.43 4.68 -3.76
N SER A 205 -20.70 4.40 -5.03
CA SER A 205 -20.23 3.20 -5.71
C SER A 205 -18.70 3.16 -5.76
N ALA A 206 -18.06 4.26 -6.19
CA ALA A 206 -16.61 4.35 -6.27
C ALA A 206 -15.94 4.17 -4.91
N SER A 207 -16.52 4.72 -3.82
CA SER A 207 -15.99 4.58 -2.48
C SER A 207 -15.94 3.14 -1.96
N VAL A 208 -16.81 2.26 -2.44
CA VAL A 208 -16.74 0.82 -2.13
C VAL A 208 -15.68 0.14 -3.00
N TRP A 209 -15.78 0.32 -4.33
CA TRP A 209 -14.92 -0.43 -5.26
C TRP A 209 -13.44 -0.06 -5.17
N VAL A 210 -13.12 1.21 -4.88
CA VAL A 210 -11.74 1.67 -4.70
C VAL A 210 -11.03 0.94 -3.56
N PHE A 211 -11.73 0.67 -2.45
CA PHE A 211 -11.14 -0.06 -1.32
C PHE A 211 -11.21 -1.58 -1.49
N VAL A 212 -12.34 -2.09 -1.96
CA VAL A 212 -12.52 -3.54 -2.13
C VAL A 212 -11.58 -4.12 -3.20
N SER A 213 -11.33 -3.39 -4.29
CA SER A 213 -10.48 -3.85 -5.39
C SER A 213 -9.03 -4.14 -5.00
N VAL A 214 -8.52 -3.48 -3.95
CA VAL A 214 -7.14 -3.64 -3.48
C VAL A 214 -7.01 -4.64 -2.30
N ILE A 215 -8.13 -5.13 -1.74
CA ILE A 215 -8.10 -6.12 -0.64
C ILE A 215 -7.35 -7.41 -1.04
N PRO A 216 -7.57 -8.02 -2.21
CA PRO A 216 -6.82 -9.21 -2.60
C PRO A 216 -5.31 -8.97 -2.62
N LEU A 217 -4.88 -7.80 -3.13
CA LEU A 217 -3.47 -7.42 -3.16
C LEU A 217 -2.93 -7.21 -1.74
N ALA A 218 -3.69 -6.58 -0.85
CA ALA A 218 -3.33 -6.40 0.56
C ALA A 218 -3.18 -7.74 1.30
N ILE A 219 -4.06 -8.71 1.02
CA ILE A 219 -3.99 -10.07 1.61
C ILE A 219 -2.74 -10.81 1.12
N ILE A 220 -2.47 -10.79 -0.19
CA ILE A 220 -1.28 -11.44 -0.76
C ILE A 220 0.00 -10.75 -0.25
N GLY A 221 0.00 -9.42 -0.18
CA GLY A 221 1.09 -8.65 0.42
C GLY A 221 1.30 -8.97 1.90
N GLY A 222 0.22 -9.13 2.65
CA GLY A 222 0.24 -9.56 4.04
C GLY A 222 0.83 -10.96 4.22
N TRP A 223 0.46 -11.90 3.37
CA TRP A 223 1.06 -13.23 3.36
C TRP A 223 2.56 -13.19 3.05
N ALA A 224 2.99 -12.35 2.09
CA ALA A 224 4.40 -12.13 1.82
C ALA A 224 5.14 -11.52 3.03
N ALA A 225 4.50 -10.58 3.73
CA ALA A 225 5.03 -10.00 4.96
C ALA A 225 5.20 -11.05 6.08
N PHE A 226 4.29 -12.03 6.18
CA PHE A 226 4.43 -13.12 7.15
C PHE A 226 5.63 -14.04 6.84
N ARG A 227 5.99 -14.24 5.58
CA ARG A 227 7.21 -14.95 5.22
C ARG A 227 8.48 -14.24 5.70
N LEU A 228 8.47 -12.90 5.65
CA LEU A 228 9.53 -12.08 6.22
C LEU A 228 9.70 -12.33 7.74
N THR A 229 8.65 -12.74 8.42
CA THR A 229 8.67 -12.99 9.87
C THR A 229 9.06 -14.41 10.24
N GLY A 230 8.80 -15.40 9.39
CA GLY A 230 9.01 -16.82 9.70
C GLY A 230 10.45 -17.32 9.56
N SER A 231 11.30 -16.60 8.84
CA SER A 231 12.71 -16.98 8.65
C SER A 231 13.62 -16.68 9.85
N ALA A 232 13.18 -15.85 10.78
CA ALA A 232 13.94 -15.49 11.98
C ALA A 232 13.66 -16.39 13.20
N GLU A 233 12.67 -17.27 13.11
CA GLU A 233 12.32 -18.21 14.17
C GLU A 233 13.14 -19.51 14.08
N LYS A 234 13.95 -19.66 13.00
CA LYS A 234 14.75 -20.87 12.70
C LYS A 234 16.26 -20.64 12.77
N ALA A 235 16.70 -19.45 13.18
CA ALA A 235 18.10 -19.08 13.42
C ALA A 235 18.31 -18.77 14.90
#